data_cf9f337755e8e9afc58045c622370302
#
_entry.id   cf9f337755e8e9afc58045c622370302
#
_cell.length_a   1.000
_cell.length_b   1.000
_cell.length_c   1.000
_cell.angle_alpha   90.00
_cell.angle_beta   90.00
_cell.angle_gamma   90.00
#
_symmetry.space_group_name_H-M   'P 1'
#
loop_
_entity.id
_entity.type
_entity.pdbx_description
1 polymer ?
#
loop_
_entity_poly.entity_id
_entity_poly.type
_entity_poly.pdbx_seq_one_letter_code
_entity_poly.pdbx_strand_id
1 'polypeptide(L)'
;MLELYQSEGCPHCAKVRETLSELGLSYVTHNPRLPGDVGGAVTNETTHEELTAGGLDQIPYLVDTDRGSTMYESDDIVDYLETHYA
;
A
#
# COMPACT_ATOMS: atom_id res chain seq x y z
N MET A 1 10.66 -5.65 -6.21
CA MET A 1 9.70 -4.60 -6.64
C MET A 1 8.77 -4.27 -5.50
N LEU A 2 8.47 -3.00 -5.34
CA LEU A 2 7.49 -2.53 -4.36
C LEU A 2 6.11 -2.43 -5.01
N GLU A 3 5.08 -2.88 -4.29
CA GLU A 3 3.69 -2.79 -4.71
C GLU A 3 2.86 -2.23 -3.56
N LEU A 4 2.03 -1.26 -3.85
CA LEU A 4 1.18 -0.62 -2.86
C LEU A 4 -0.30 -0.77 -3.24
N TYR A 5 -1.07 -1.40 -2.38
CA TYR A 5 -2.53 -1.47 -2.49
C TYR A 5 -3.10 -0.31 -1.67
N GLN A 6 -3.85 0.58 -2.31
CA GLN A 6 -4.22 1.85 -1.71
C GLN A 6 -5.55 2.37 -2.26
N SER A 7 -5.99 3.51 -1.76
CA SER A 7 -7.11 4.26 -2.31
C SER A 7 -6.79 5.74 -2.28
N GLU A 8 -7.20 6.48 -3.31
CA GLU A 8 -7.08 7.93 -3.31
C GLU A 8 -8.02 8.51 -2.25
N GLY A 9 -7.60 9.59 -1.61
CA GLY A 9 -8.35 10.20 -0.52
C GLY A 9 -8.14 9.55 0.85
N CYS A 10 -7.46 8.41 0.92
CA CYS A 10 -7.09 7.78 2.17
C CYS A 10 -5.86 8.46 2.76
N PRO A 11 -5.92 9.10 3.95
CA PRO A 11 -4.77 9.81 4.52
C PRO A 11 -3.62 8.88 4.90
N HIS A 12 -3.91 7.65 5.29
CA HIS A 12 -2.88 6.66 5.61
C HIS A 12 -2.13 6.20 4.35
N CYS A 13 -2.85 6.08 3.24
CA CYS A 13 -2.24 5.76 1.95
C CYS A 13 -1.37 6.92 1.45
N ALA A 14 -1.85 8.15 1.61
CA ALA A 14 -1.11 9.37 1.23
C ALA A 14 0.23 9.44 1.95
N LYS A 15 0.28 9.12 3.22
CA LYS A 15 1.49 9.09 4.04
C LYS A 15 2.53 8.13 3.45
N VAL A 16 2.11 6.97 3.02
CA VAL A 16 3.00 5.98 2.38
C VAL A 16 3.49 6.48 1.03
N ARG A 17 2.60 7.04 0.22
CA ARG A 17 2.98 7.60 -1.09
C ARG A 17 4.00 8.73 -0.95
N GLU A 18 3.82 9.60 0.04
CA GLU A 18 4.75 10.70 0.32
C GLU A 18 6.15 10.16 0.65
N THR A 19 6.22 9.14 1.51
CA THR A 19 7.50 8.52 1.87
C THR A 19 8.18 7.89 0.64
N LEU A 20 7.42 7.18 -0.18
CA LEU A 20 7.96 6.61 -1.43
C LEU A 20 8.52 7.69 -2.35
N SER A 21 7.82 8.82 -2.49
CA SER A 21 8.29 9.95 -3.29
C SER A 21 9.54 10.59 -2.70
N GLU A 22 9.59 10.81 -1.40
CA GLU A 22 10.75 11.41 -0.74
C GLU A 22 12.01 10.55 -0.88
N LEU A 23 11.85 9.23 -0.86
CA LEU A 23 12.95 8.29 -1.04
C LEU A 23 13.29 8.04 -2.52
N GLY A 24 12.51 8.60 -3.44
CA GLY A 24 12.71 8.43 -4.88
C GLY A 24 12.45 7.01 -5.37
N LEU A 25 11.55 6.29 -4.73
CA LEU A 25 11.28 4.89 -5.04
C LEU A 25 10.16 4.74 -6.07
N SER A 26 10.36 3.82 -7.02
CA SER A 26 9.33 3.41 -7.96
C SER A 26 8.53 2.27 -7.35
N TYR A 27 7.25 2.25 -7.64
CA TYR A 27 6.36 1.19 -7.15
C TYR A 27 5.16 1.01 -8.07
N VAL A 28 4.55 -0.15 -8.00
CA VAL A 28 3.30 -0.44 -8.70
C VAL A 28 2.15 -0.10 -7.75
N THR A 29 1.19 0.68 -8.23
CA THR A 29 0.00 1.06 -7.47
C THR A 29 -1.17 0.17 -7.86
N HIS A 30 -1.82 -0.43 -6.87
CA HIS A 30 -3.05 -1.19 -7.04
C HIS A 30 -4.19 -0.47 -6.34
N ASN A 31 -5.32 -0.32 -7.02
CA ASN A 31 -6.48 0.41 -6.53
C ASN A 31 -7.70 -0.52 -6.45
N PRO A 32 -7.81 -1.33 -5.39
CA PRO A 32 -8.94 -2.26 -5.26
C PRO A 32 -10.27 -1.59 -4.93
N ARG A 33 -10.21 -0.33 -4.49
CA ARG A 33 -11.38 0.42 -4.03
C ARG A 33 -11.49 1.79 -4.68
N LEU A 34 -12.71 2.30 -4.75
CA LEU A 34 -12.97 3.70 -5.10
C LEU A 34 -12.33 4.64 -4.08
N PRO A 35 -12.07 5.91 -4.47
CA PRO A 35 -11.55 6.92 -3.54
C PRO A 35 -12.42 7.07 -2.28
N GLY A 36 -11.77 7.30 -1.14
CA GLY A 36 -12.41 7.54 0.15
C GLY A 36 -11.41 7.47 1.30
N ASP A 37 -11.80 7.96 2.48
CA ASP A 37 -10.91 8.06 3.65
C ASP A 37 -10.32 6.71 4.09
N VAL A 38 -11.13 5.67 3.99
CA VAL A 38 -10.74 4.29 4.29
C VAL A 38 -10.92 3.38 3.09
N GLY A 39 -11.05 4.00 1.92
CA GLY A 39 -11.43 3.35 0.69
C GLY A 39 -12.94 3.24 0.53
N GLY A 40 -13.42 3.51 -0.68
CA GLY A 40 -14.82 3.33 -1.04
C GLY A 40 -15.15 1.87 -1.37
N ALA A 41 -16.20 1.68 -2.16
CA ALA A 41 -16.60 0.35 -2.58
C ALA A 41 -15.52 -0.35 -3.41
N VAL A 42 -15.48 -1.67 -3.33
CA VAL A 42 -14.57 -2.48 -4.14
C VAL A 42 -14.92 -2.31 -5.63
N THR A 43 -13.92 -1.94 -6.43
CA THR A 43 -14.09 -1.75 -7.88
C THR A 43 -13.50 -2.87 -8.70
N ASN A 44 -12.51 -3.59 -8.16
CA ASN A 44 -11.84 -4.68 -8.86
C ASN A 44 -11.66 -5.84 -7.89
N GLU A 45 -12.47 -6.87 -8.08
CA GLU A 45 -12.47 -8.03 -7.18
C GLU A 45 -11.15 -8.79 -7.21
N THR A 46 -10.50 -8.91 -8.36
CA THR A 46 -9.21 -9.58 -8.47
C THR A 46 -8.14 -8.86 -7.65
N THR A 47 -8.05 -7.54 -7.79
CA THR A 47 -7.11 -6.72 -7.01
C THR A 47 -7.45 -6.77 -5.52
N HIS A 48 -8.73 -6.79 -5.18
CA HIS A 48 -9.18 -6.91 -3.79
C HIS A 48 -8.82 -8.27 -3.19
N GLU A 49 -8.94 -9.34 -3.96
CA GLU A 49 -8.50 -10.67 -3.54
C GLU A 49 -7.00 -10.70 -3.25
N GLU A 50 -6.20 -10.04 -4.10
CA GLU A 50 -4.75 -9.93 -3.86
C GLU A 50 -4.44 -9.17 -2.57
N LEU A 51 -5.18 -8.10 -2.29
CA LEU A 51 -5.07 -7.37 -1.04
C LEU A 51 -5.37 -8.26 0.16
N THR A 52 -6.48 -8.96 0.13
CA THR A 52 -6.93 -9.80 1.25
C THR A 52 -6.13 -11.09 1.41
N ALA A 53 -5.38 -11.48 0.39
CA ALA A 53 -4.50 -12.65 0.46
C ALA A 53 -3.43 -12.53 1.56
N GLY A 54 -3.10 -11.31 1.97
CA GLY A 54 -2.21 -11.05 3.10
C GLY A 54 -2.86 -11.29 4.47
N GLY A 55 -4.17 -11.50 4.53
CA GLY A 55 -4.91 -11.83 5.74
C GLY A 55 -5.92 -10.79 6.20
N LEU A 56 -5.82 -9.54 5.73
CA LEU A 56 -6.71 -8.44 6.14
C LEU A 56 -7.32 -7.73 4.95
N ASP A 57 -8.52 -7.21 5.12
CA ASP A 57 -9.15 -6.28 4.19
C ASP A 57 -8.88 -4.86 4.67
N GLN A 58 -7.66 -4.40 4.46
CA GLN A 58 -7.19 -3.11 4.98
C GLN A 58 -6.20 -2.49 4.00
N ILE A 59 -6.30 -1.19 3.81
CA ILE A 59 -5.33 -0.38 3.08
C ILE A 59 -4.71 0.65 4.04
N PRO A 60 -3.47 1.11 3.80
CA PRO A 60 -2.55 0.64 2.76
C PRO A 60 -1.98 -0.75 3.05
N TYR A 61 -1.61 -1.46 1.99
CA TYR A 61 -0.93 -2.76 2.08
C TYR A 61 0.29 -2.72 1.18
N LEU A 62 1.46 -2.96 1.74
CA LEU A 62 2.72 -2.97 0.99
C LEU A 62 3.20 -4.40 0.76
N VAL A 63 3.63 -4.67 -0.46
CA VAL A 63 4.33 -5.89 -0.83
C VAL A 63 5.70 -5.51 -1.35
N ASP A 64 6.75 -6.07 -0.76
CA ASP A 64 8.11 -5.95 -1.26
C ASP A 64 8.58 -7.32 -1.73
N THR A 65 8.53 -7.54 -3.04
CA THR A 65 8.87 -8.85 -3.61
C THR A 65 10.36 -9.16 -3.52
N ASP A 66 11.21 -8.15 -3.52
CA ASP A 66 12.66 -8.33 -3.44
C ASP A 66 13.11 -8.86 -2.08
N ARG A 67 12.38 -8.48 -1.02
CA ARG A 67 12.69 -8.87 0.35
C ARG A 67 11.69 -9.90 0.92
N GLY A 68 10.64 -10.21 0.18
CA GLY A 68 9.60 -11.15 0.61
C GLY A 68 8.78 -10.65 1.79
N SER A 69 8.62 -9.33 1.93
CA SER A 69 7.93 -8.73 3.07
C SER A 69 6.57 -8.17 2.66
N THR A 70 5.58 -8.30 3.54
CA THR A 70 4.25 -7.70 3.37
C THR A 70 3.78 -7.09 4.68
N MET A 71 3.04 -5.99 4.62
CA MET A 71 2.53 -5.34 5.82
C MET A 71 1.37 -4.39 5.51
N TYR A 72 0.50 -4.18 6.50
CA TYR A 72 -0.73 -3.37 6.36
C TYR A 72 -0.68 -2.01 7.04
N GLU A 73 0.03 -1.86 8.16
CA GLU A 73 -0.02 -0.61 8.94
C GLU A 73 0.84 0.49 8.31
N SER A 74 0.26 1.69 8.11
CA SER A 74 0.98 2.78 7.45
C SER A 74 2.26 3.18 8.18
N ASP A 75 2.23 3.23 9.50
CA ASP A 75 3.42 3.57 10.29
C ASP A 75 4.50 2.50 10.14
N ASP A 76 4.13 1.23 10.14
CA ASP A 76 5.06 0.13 9.93
C ASP A 76 5.65 0.15 8.52
N ILE A 77 4.82 0.50 7.53
CA ILE A 77 5.26 0.63 6.14
C ILE A 77 6.29 1.75 6.02
N VAL A 78 6.02 2.91 6.59
CA VAL A 78 6.94 4.06 6.57
C VAL A 78 8.27 3.69 7.23
N ASP A 79 8.22 3.08 8.42
CA ASP A 79 9.43 2.64 9.13
C ASP A 79 10.23 1.63 8.31
N TYR A 80 9.55 0.69 7.68
CA TYR A 80 10.17 -0.31 6.81
C TYR A 80 10.90 0.35 5.64
N LEU A 81 10.23 1.27 4.95
CA LEU A 81 10.82 1.97 3.80
C LEU A 81 12.02 2.80 4.22
N GLU A 82 11.93 3.53 5.30
CA GLU A 82 13.03 4.35 5.80
C GLU A 82 14.21 3.50 6.27
N THR A 83 13.95 2.33 6.85
CA THR A 83 14.99 1.42 7.32
C THR A 83 15.75 0.77 6.16
N HIS A 84 15.04 0.35 5.13
CA HIS A 84 15.63 -0.49 4.07
C HIS A 84 15.99 0.27 2.80
N TYR A 85 15.45 1.45 2.57
CA TYR A 85 15.61 2.18 1.31
C TYR A 85 16.12 3.63 1.47
N ALA A 86 16.30 4.07 2.67
CA ALA A 86 16.86 5.42 2.92
C ALA A 86 18.39 5.45 2.80
#